data_6ce1f24c7bce2fae63f3448442065ad6
#
_entry.id   6ce1f24c7bce2fae63f3448442065ad6
#
_cell.length_a   1.000
_cell.length_b   1.000
_cell.length_c   1.000
_cell.angle_alpha   90.00
_cell.angle_beta   90.00
_cell.angle_gamma   90.00
#
_symmetry.space_group_name_H-M   'P 1'
#
loop_
_entity.id
_entity.type
_entity.pdbx_description
1 polymer ?
#
loop_
_entity_poly.entity_id
_entity_poly.type
_entity_poly.pdbx_seq_one_letter_code
_entity_poly.pdbx_strand_id
1 'polypeptide(L)'
;MSQVRIDQPFDSIESAYDFMNVLAETILDNLKDLHRDHQVAVREGEVRRARAIELAIFKSKSLGCYVYKSRRALNDLRTIRRLILNERMTPEAVLASVQNL
;
A
#
# COMPACT_ATOMS: atom_id res chain seq x y z
N MET A 1 11.46 22.01 7.00
CA MET A 1 11.06 21.41 5.73
C MET A 1 12.09 20.38 5.30
N SER A 2 11.65 19.18 5.12
CA SER A 2 12.57 18.11 4.72
C SER A 2 12.91 18.23 3.25
N GLN A 3 14.18 18.08 2.93
CA GLN A 3 14.62 18.07 1.55
C GLN A 3 14.90 16.65 1.13
N VAL A 4 14.36 16.27 -0.02
CA VAL A 4 14.69 15.00 -0.62
C VAL A 4 16.07 15.10 -1.23
N ARG A 5 16.95 14.21 -0.86
CA ARG A 5 18.29 14.18 -1.43
C ARG A 5 18.23 13.57 -2.82
N ILE A 6 18.56 14.39 -3.81
CA ILE A 6 18.49 13.98 -5.21
C ILE A 6 19.67 13.11 -5.60
N ASP A 7 20.79 13.21 -4.89
CA ASP A 7 21.99 12.40 -5.13
C ASP A 7 21.78 10.91 -4.81
N GLN A 8 20.69 10.58 -4.08
CA GLN A 8 20.33 9.19 -3.77
C GLN A 8 18.87 8.95 -4.13
N PRO A 9 18.56 8.86 -5.41
CA PRO A 9 17.16 8.86 -5.87
C PRO A 9 16.33 7.67 -5.40
N PHE A 10 16.97 6.57 -5.01
CA PHE A 10 16.24 5.38 -4.57
C PHE A 10 16.02 5.30 -3.06
N ASP A 11 16.59 6.21 -2.27
CA ASP A 11 16.41 6.19 -0.82
C ASP A 11 14.96 6.47 -0.44
N SER A 12 14.29 7.34 -1.18
CA SER A 12 12.88 7.66 -0.95
C SER A 12 11.96 6.48 -1.26
N ILE A 13 12.39 5.53 -2.10
CA ILE A 13 11.61 4.33 -2.42
C ILE A 13 11.52 3.41 -1.20
N GLU A 14 12.60 3.24 -0.45
CA GLU A 14 12.57 2.45 0.78
C GLU A 14 11.61 3.05 1.80
N SER A 15 11.69 4.37 1.99
CA SER A 15 10.80 5.08 2.90
C SER A 15 9.34 4.99 2.45
N ALA A 16 9.09 5.12 1.16
CA ALA A 16 7.75 5.00 0.61
C ALA A 16 7.20 3.59 0.78
N TYR A 17 8.03 2.57 0.59
CA TYR A 17 7.63 1.18 0.80
C TYR A 17 7.24 0.94 2.25
N ASP A 18 8.05 1.42 3.19
CA ASP A 18 7.77 1.29 4.62
C ASP A 18 6.48 2.02 4.98
N PHE A 19 6.28 3.21 4.42
CA PHE A 19 5.05 3.97 4.64
C PHE A 19 3.82 3.21 4.12
N MET A 20 3.93 2.58 2.95
CA MET A 20 2.83 1.79 2.39
C MET A 20 2.49 0.59 3.27
N ASN A 21 3.48 -0.03 3.91
CA ASN A 21 3.22 -1.12 4.85
C ASN A 21 2.42 -0.63 6.07
N VAL A 22 2.81 0.51 6.63
CA VAL A 22 2.08 1.11 7.76
C VAL A 22 0.66 1.48 7.34
N LEU A 23 0.52 2.08 6.16
CA LEU A 23 -0.79 2.47 5.64
C LEU A 23 -1.69 1.25 5.41
N ALA A 24 -1.15 0.16 4.89
CA ALA A 24 -1.90 -1.07 4.70
C ALA A 24 -2.44 -1.61 6.02
N GLU A 25 -1.63 -1.62 7.06
CA GLU A 25 -2.05 -2.05 8.40
C GLU A 25 -3.13 -1.12 8.97
N THR A 26 -2.95 0.17 8.79
CA THR A 26 -3.92 1.17 9.24
C THR A 26 -5.28 0.98 8.57
N ILE A 27 -5.29 0.69 7.27
CA ILE A 27 -6.52 0.44 6.53
C ILE A 27 -7.21 -0.82 7.05
N LEU A 28 -6.45 -1.90 7.31
CA LEU A 28 -7.02 -3.13 7.85
C LEU A 28 -7.64 -2.91 9.23
N ASP A 29 -6.97 -2.18 10.10
CA ASP A 29 -7.51 -1.86 11.44
C ASP A 29 -8.76 -1.02 11.33
N ASN A 30 -8.76 -0.03 10.45
CA ASN A 30 -9.92 0.82 10.22
C ASN A 30 -11.10 0.01 9.67
N LEU A 31 -10.85 -0.97 8.79
CA LEU A 31 -11.90 -1.85 8.28
C LEU A 31 -12.53 -2.68 9.39
N LYS A 32 -11.74 -3.20 10.31
CA LYS A 32 -12.27 -3.94 11.47
C LYS A 32 -13.18 -3.08 12.31
N ASP A 33 -12.78 -1.84 12.57
CA ASP A 33 -13.57 -0.89 13.34
C ASP A 33 -14.86 -0.53 12.61
N LEU A 34 -14.80 -0.30 11.31
CA LEU A 34 -15.98 0.01 10.52
C LEU A 34 -16.96 -1.15 10.48
N HIS A 35 -16.49 -2.38 10.38
CA HIS A 35 -17.36 -3.55 10.42
C HIS A 35 -18.06 -3.69 11.75
N ARG A 36 -17.35 -3.43 12.85
CA ARG A 36 -17.94 -3.45 14.19
C ARG A 36 -19.00 -2.37 14.34
N ASP A 37 -18.69 -1.15 13.92
CA ASP A 37 -19.61 -0.03 13.98
C ASP A 37 -20.84 -0.28 13.11
N HIS A 38 -20.67 -0.94 11.97
CA HIS A 38 -21.78 -1.30 11.11
C HIS A 38 -22.74 -2.26 11.81
N GLN A 39 -22.21 -3.27 12.48
CA GLN A 39 -23.03 -4.22 13.24
C GLN A 39 -23.83 -3.52 14.32
N VAL A 40 -23.21 -2.57 15.02
CA VAL A 40 -23.91 -1.79 16.06
C VAL A 40 -25.02 -0.94 15.45
N ALA A 41 -24.74 -0.26 14.34
CA ALA A 41 -25.73 0.59 13.68
C ALA A 41 -26.93 -0.22 13.19
N VAL A 42 -26.69 -1.41 12.66
CA VAL A 42 -27.78 -2.30 12.22
C VAL A 42 -28.63 -2.76 13.41
N ARG A 43 -27.99 -3.18 14.50
CA ARG A 43 -28.72 -3.60 15.70
C ARG A 43 -29.56 -2.49 16.30
N GLU A 44 -29.08 -1.27 16.24
CA GLU A 44 -29.77 -0.11 16.82
C GLU A 44 -30.78 0.52 15.85
N GLY A 45 -30.93 -0.05 14.65
CA GLY A 45 -31.86 0.45 13.66
C GLY A 45 -31.47 1.78 13.04
N GLU A 46 -30.21 2.14 13.11
CA GLU A 46 -29.69 3.40 12.54
C GLU A 46 -29.38 3.20 11.06
N VAL A 47 -30.42 3.22 10.23
CA VAL A 47 -30.32 2.86 8.81
C VAL A 47 -29.38 3.79 8.05
N ARG A 48 -29.48 5.10 8.28
CA ARG A 48 -28.63 6.06 7.55
C ARG A 48 -27.16 5.91 7.93
N ARG A 49 -26.93 5.71 9.22
CA ARG A 49 -25.56 5.49 9.71
C ARG A 49 -24.97 4.21 9.16
N ALA A 50 -25.76 3.13 9.17
CA ALA A 50 -25.31 1.85 8.60
C ALA A 50 -24.93 1.98 7.13
N ARG A 51 -25.71 2.71 6.33
CA ARG A 51 -25.41 2.95 4.93
C ARG A 51 -24.14 3.78 4.74
N ALA A 52 -23.97 4.81 5.54
CA ALA A 52 -22.76 5.63 5.48
C ALA A 52 -21.52 4.78 5.78
N ILE A 53 -21.61 3.90 6.78
CA ILE A 53 -20.51 3.00 7.14
C ILE A 53 -20.24 2.02 5.99
N GLU A 54 -21.27 1.49 5.34
CA GLU A 54 -21.09 0.61 4.17
C GLU A 54 -20.30 1.29 3.06
N LEU A 55 -20.60 2.57 2.79
CA LEU A 55 -19.85 3.34 1.80
C LEU A 55 -18.40 3.54 2.24
N ALA A 56 -18.17 3.81 3.51
CA ALA A 56 -16.83 3.95 4.06
C ALA A 56 -16.04 2.65 3.93
N ILE A 57 -16.67 1.51 4.19
CA ILE A 57 -16.07 0.19 4.03
C ILE A 57 -15.67 -0.03 2.56
N PHE A 58 -16.58 0.26 1.64
CA PHE A 58 -16.32 0.12 0.21
C PHE A 58 -15.13 0.96 -0.23
N LYS A 59 -15.10 2.23 0.17
CA LYS A 59 -14.00 3.13 -0.18
C LYS A 59 -12.68 2.70 0.46
N SER A 60 -12.74 2.23 1.70
CA SER A 60 -11.53 1.74 2.40
C SER A 60 -10.95 0.50 1.72
N LYS A 61 -11.81 -0.41 1.24
CA LYS A 61 -11.37 -1.57 0.49
C LYS A 61 -10.73 -1.17 -0.84
N SER A 62 -11.31 -0.21 -1.54
CA SER A 62 -10.74 0.32 -2.78
C SER A 62 -9.37 0.93 -2.52
N LEU A 63 -9.25 1.72 -1.46
CA LEU A 63 -7.97 2.30 -1.07
C LEU A 63 -6.94 1.20 -0.76
N GLY A 64 -7.37 0.15 -0.07
CA GLY A 64 -6.50 -0.99 0.22
C GLY A 64 -5.96 -1.65 -1.04
N CYS A 65 -6.77 -1.76 -2.09
CA CYS A 65 -6.33 -2.28 -3.38
C CYS A 65 -5.25 -1.39 -4.01
N TYR A 66 -5.42 -0.07 -3.96
CA TYR A 66 -4.42 0.86 -4.50
C TYR A 66 -3.12 0.80 -3.71
N VAL A 67 -3.23 0.71 -2.39
CA VAL A 67 -2.05 0.57 -1.52
C VAL A 67 -1.30 -0.72 -1.84
N TYR A 68 -2.03 -1.82 -2.03
CA TYR A 68 -1.44 -3.11 -2.40
C TYR A 68 -0.67 -3.00 -3.72
N LYS A 69 -1.27 -2.41 -4.74
CA LYS A 69 -0.63 -2.23 -6.05
C LYS A 69 0.59 -1.32 -5.95
N SER A 70 0.46 -0.24 -5.18
CA SER A 70 1.58 0.69 -4.96
C SER A 70 2.74 -0.01 -4.25
N ARG A 71 2.44 -0.83 -3.27
CA ARG A 71 3.45 -1.59 -2.54
C ARG A 71 4.19 -2.54 -3.45
N ARG A 72 3.48 -3.24 -4.34
CA ARG A 72 4.10 -4.11 -5.33
C ARG A 72 5.01 -3.35 -6.27
N ALA A 73 4.55 -2.21 -6.77
CA ALA A 73 5.36 -1.37 -7.66
C ALA A 73 6.63 -0.89 -6.96
N LEU A 74 6.51 -0.48 -5.69
CA LEU A 74 7.67 -0.06 -4.91
C LEU A 74 8.64 -1.21 -4.67
N ASN A 75 8.13 -2.41 -4.43
CA ASN A 75 8.97 -3.60 -4.26
C ASN A 75 9.71 -3.92 -5.57
N ASP A 76 9.04 -3.78 -6.71
CA ASP A 76 9.68 -3.96 -8.01
C ASP A 76 10.81 -2.96 -8.20
N LEU A 77 10.59 -1.70 -7.81
CA LEU A 77 11.62 -0.67 -7.89
C LEU A 77 12.82 -0.98 -6.96
N ARG A 78 12.56 -1.54 -5.79
CA ARG A 78 13.63 -1.96 -4.89
C ARG A 78 14.49 -3.06 -5.51
N THR A 79 13.85 -3.99 -6.19
CA THR A 79 14.56 -5.06 -6.90
C THR A 79 15.40 -4.49 -8.05
N ILE A 80 14.81 -3.61 -8.84
CA ILE A 80 15.49 -2.94 -9.94
C ILE A 80 16.68 -2.14 -9.43
N ARG A 81 16.53 -1.43 -8.31
CA ARG A 81 17.61 -0.70 -7.69
C ARG A 81 18.80 -1.61 -7.39
N ARG A 82 18.54 -2.78 -6.78
CA ARG A 82 19.60 -3.73 -6.48
C ARG A 82 20.32 -4.19 -7.74
N LEU A 83 19.57 -4.39 -8.81
CA LEU A 83 20.12 -4.82 -10.08
C LEU A 83 20.95 -3.72 -10.76
N ILE A 84 20.51 -2.48 -10.65
CA ILE A 84 21.27 -1.33 -11.16
C ILE A 84 22.59 -1.17 -10.41
N LEU A 85 22.58 -1.33 -9.10
CA LEU A 85 23.76 -1.15 -8.27
C LEU A 85 24.68 -2.36 -8.28
N ASN A 86 24.17 -3.52 -8.67
CA ASN A 86 24.94 -4.76 -8.75
C ASN A 86 25.17 -5.12 -10.21
N GLU A 87 26.23 -4.60 -10.78
CA GLU A 87 26.57 -4.75 -12.20
C GLU A 87 26.83 -6.18 -12.66
N ARG A 88 26.77 -7.16 -11.76
CA ARG A 88 26.97 -8.57 -12.09
C ARG A 88 25.74 -9.22 -12.70
N MET A 89 24.58 -8.55 -12.62
CA MET A 89 23.34 -9.11 -13.16
C MET A 89 23.21 -8.79 -14.63
N THR A 90 22.79 -9.79 -15.40
CA THR A 90 22.51 -9.61 -16.82
C THR A 90 21.16 -8.92 -17.01
N PRO A 91 20.93 -8.23 -18.16
CA PRO A 91 19.62 -7.66 -18.45
C PRO A 91 18.50 -8.69 -18.40
N GLU A 92 18.74 -9.92 -18.85
CA GLU A 92 17.75 -11.00 -18.79
C GLU A 92 17.39 -11.36 -17.36
N ALA A 93 18.39 -11.42 -16.48
CA ALA A 93 18.16 -11.72 -15.06
C ALA A 93 17.36 -10.59 -14.40
N VAL A 94 17.63 -9.33 -14.75
CA VAL A 94 16.89 -8.18 -14.28
C VAL A 94 15.41 -8.31 -14.66
N LEU A 95 15.16 -8.55 -15.93
CA LEU A 95 13.80 -8.66 -16.46
C LEU A 95 13.05 -9.82 -15.82
N ALA A 96 13.69 -10.97 -15.69
CA ALA A 96 13.09 -12.15 -15.07
C ALA A 96 12.71 -11.89 -13.62
N SER A 97 13.58 -11.20 -12.85
CA SER A 97 13.31 -10.88 -11.46
C SER A 97 12.09 -9.97 -11.31
N VAL A 98 11.97 -8.97 -12.17
CA VAL A 98 10.83 -8.03 -12.14
C VAL A 98 9.54 -8.73 -12.55
N GLN A 99 9.60 -9.59 -13.57
CA GLN A 99 8.40 -10.30 -14.05
C GLN A 99 7.86 -11.30 -13.03
N ASN A 100 8.69 -11.81 -12.14
CA ASN A 100 8.29 -12.76 -11.11
C ASN A 100 7.74 -12.09 -9.84
N LEU A 101 7.74 -10.79 -9.80
CA LEU A 101 7.16 -10.03 -8.68
C LEU A 101 5.68 -9.77 -8.93
#